data_0072479d24f1470818f5becf0e2ac41a
#
_entry.id   0072479d24f1470818f5becf0e2ac41a
#
_cell.length_a   1.000
_cell.length_b   1.000
_cell.length_c   1.000
_cell.angle_alpha   90.00
_cell.angle_beta   90.00
_cell.angle_gamma   90.00
#
_symmetry.space_group_name_H-M   'P 1'
#
loop_
_entity.id
_entity.type
_entity.pdbx_description
1 polymer ?
#
loop_
_entity_poly.entity_id
_entity_poly.type
_entity_poly.pdbx_seq_one_letter_code
_entity_poly.pdbx_strand_id
1 'polypeptide(L)'
;MDRLEIIDLKQVIKTDYRFLYQILKEREMDTNISHKKMPTYNEHIDFVQSKPYSKWYIIYFGRRKVGSVYISKQNEIGIFIKKKFLKNGIGTKVLKIILE
;
A
#
# COMPACT_ATOMS: atom_id res chain seq x y z
N MET A 1 -3.53 -13.45 22.60
CA MET A 1 -3.50 -12.74 22.25
C MET A 1 -3.35 -12.17 21.07
N ASP A 2 -3.22 -12.64 20.17
CA ASP A 2 -2.99 -12.20 18.90
C ASP A 2 -4.18 -11.80 18.10
N ARG A 3 -5.29 -11.59 18.78
CA ARG A 3 -6.47 -11.16 18.09
C ARG A 3 -6.32 -9.84 17.41
N LEU A 4 -5.41 -8.99 17.88
CA LEU A 4 -5.17 -7.71 17.27
C LEU A 4 -4.28 -7.79 16.05
N GLU A 5 -3.75 -8.97 15.75
CA GLU A 5 -2.86 -9.16 14.61
C GLU A 5 -3.57 -9.78 13.43
N ILE A 6 -4.77 -9.32 13.18
CA ILE A 6 -5.56 -9.76 12.03
C ILE A 6 -5.27 -8.86 10.85
N ILE A 7 -5.09 -9.45 9.69
CA ILE A 7 -4.91 -8.70 8.45
C ILE A 7 -6.29 -8.25 7.96
N ASP A 8 -6.42 -6.98 7.68
CA ASP A 8 -7.65 -6.42 7.14
C ASP A 8 -7.32 -5.49 5.98
N LEU A 9 -8.16 -5.49 4.97
CA LEU A 9 -8.00 -4.63 3.80
C LEU A 9 -9.16 -3.66 3.75
N LYS A 10 -8.84 -2.36 3.80
CA LYS A 10 -9.87 -1.32 3.74
C LYS A 10 -9.62 -0.44 2.53
N GLN A 11 -10.67 -0.15 1.80
CA GLN A 11 -10.58 0.67 0.62
C GLN A 11 -9.95 2.03 0.95
N VAL A 12 -9.09 2.53 0.07
CA VAL A 12 -8.42 3.81 0.26
C VAL A 12 -9.46 4.93 0.34
N ILE A 13 -9.33 5.77 1.35
CA ILE A 13 -10.16 6.96 1.51
C ILE A 13 -9.25 8.17 1.65
N LYS A 14 -9.84 9.35 1.65
CA LYS A 14 -9.10 10.61 1.64
C LYS A 14 -8.06 10.71 2.77
N THR A 15 -8.41 10.22 3.96
CA THR A 15 -7.50 10.30 5.09
C THR A 15 -6.28 9.40 4.95
N ASP A 16 -6.27 8.53 3.95
CA ASP A 16 -5.13 7.63 3.71
C ASP A 16 -4.10 8.21 2.76
N TYR A 17 -4.37 9.35 2.14
CA TYR A 17 -3.47 9.89 1.11
C TYR A 17 -2.06 10.13 1.63
N ARG A 18 -1.95 10.66 2.83
CA ARG A 18 -0.62 10.94 3.41
C ARG A 18 0.14 9.65 3.66
N PHE A 19 -0.55 8.62 4.13
CA PHE A 19 0.08 7.33 4.36
C PHE A 19 0.59 6.73 3.03
N LEU A 20 -0.23 6.81 1.98
CA LEU A 20 0.19 6.33 0.66
C LEU A 20 1.42 7.08 0.16
N TYR A 21 1.48 8.38 0.41
CA TYR A 21 2.64 9.17 0.02
C TYR A 21 3.88 8.74 0.79
N GLN A 22 3.72 8.45 2.08
CA GLN A 22 4.83 8.01 2.91
C GLN A 22 5.40 6.67 2.43
N ILE A 23 4.53 5.73 2.08
CA ILE A 23 5.02 4.43 1.62
C ILE A 23 5.63 4.52 0.21
N LEU A 24 5.13 5.42 -0.62
CA LEU A 24 5.74 5.68 -1.91
C LEU A 24 7.16 6.21 -1.74
N LYS A 25 7.33 7.13 -0.81
CA LYS A 25 8.63 7.70 -0.50
C LYS A 25 9.59 6.63 -0.01
N GLU A 26 9.12 5.77 0.88
CA GLU A 26 9.93 4.68 1.41
C GLU A 26 10.36 3.73 0.31
N ARG A 27 9.44 3.41 -0.60
CA ARG A 27 9.72 2.53 -1.72
C ARG A 27 10.77 3.11 -2.65
N GLU A 28 10.66 4.41 -2.96
CA GLU A 28 11.61 5.06 -3.86
C GLU A 28 13.00 5.10 -3.26
N MET A 29 13.12 5.28 -1.97
CA MET A 29 14.41 5.26 -1.29
C MET A 29 15.05 3.88 -1.32
N ASP A 30 14.23 2.84 -1.17
CA ASP A 30 14.74 1.47 -1.13
C ASP A 30 15.23 0.98 -2.48
N THR A 31 14.59 1.40 -3.55
CA THR A 31 14.97 0.92 -4.88
C THR A 31 16.21 1.61 -5.42
N ASN A 32 16.60 2.72 -4.81
CA ASN A 32 17.79 3.44 -5.23
C ASN A 32 17.76 3.83 -6.71
N ILE A 33 16.58 4.06 -7.25
CA ILE A 33 16.43 4.48 -8.63
C ILE A 33 16.58 5.98 -8.65
N SER A 34 17.79 6.42 -8.89
CA SER A 34 18.14 7.83 -8.74
C SER A 34 17.57 8.73 -9.81
N HIS A 35 17.04 8.17 -10.89
CA HIS A 35 16.55 8.99 -11.99
C HIS A 35 15.11 9.43 -11.85
N LYS A 36 14.35 8.77 -11.01
CA LYS A 36 12.96 9.12 -10.86
C LYS A 36 12.80 10.14 -9.76
N LYS A 37 12.27 11.27 -10.14
CA LYS A 37 12.00 12.31 -9.17
C LYS A 37 10.72 11.96 -8.42
N MET A 38 10.77 12.05 -7.10
CA MET A 38 9.61 11.84 -6.28
C MET A 38 8.55 12.90 -6.59
N PRO A 39 7.29 12.51 -6.86
CA PRO A 39 6.26 13.51 -7.10
C PRO A 39 6.00 14.34 -5.86
N THR A 40 5.49 15.56 -6.05
CA THR A 40 5.09 16.37 -4.90
C THR A 40 3.85 15.75 -4.28
N TYR A 41 3.53 16.18 -3.05
CA TYR A 41 2.33 15.67 -2.39
C TYR A 41 1.07 16.00 -3.20
N ASN A 42 1.00 17.20 -3.78
CA ASN A 42 -0.16 17.57 -4.59
C ASN A 42 -0.29 16.72 -5.84
N GLU A 43 0.83 16.42 -6.49
CA GLU A 43 0.83 15.53 -7.65
C GLU A 43 0.35 14.13 -7.26
N HIS A 44 0.77 13.68 -6.08
CA HIS A 44 0.37 12.39 -5.58
C HIS A 44 -1.14 12.35 -5.30
N ILE A 45 -1.68 13.40 -4.70
CA ILE A 45 -3.12 13.49 -4.47
C ILE A 45 -3.88 13.39 -5.78
N ASP A 46 -3.43 14.12 -6.80
CA ASP A 46 -4.06 14.07 -8.12
C ASP A 46 -4.03 12.67 -8.69
N PHE A 47 -2.90 11.98 -8.52
CA PHE A 47 -2.76 10.61 -9.00
C PHE A 47 -3.75 9.69 -8.30
N VAL A 48 -3.85 9.77 -6.97
CA VAL A 48 -4.77 8.91 -6.22
C VAL A 48 -6.21 9.21 -6.61
N GLN A 49 -6.55 10.47 -6.74
CA GLN A 49 -7.91 10.88 -7.09
C GLN A 49 -8.30 10.49 -8.51
N SER A 50 -7.33 10.26 -9.38
CA SER A 50 -7.61 9.82 -10.76
C SER A 50 -8.06 8.37 -10.82
N LYS A 51 -8.04 7.66 -9.68
CA LYS A 51 -8.44 6.26 -9.60
C LYS A 51 -7.68 5.39 -10.60
N PRO A 52 -6.35 5.36 -10.48
CA PRO A 52 -5.52 4.68 -11.48
C PRO A 52 -5.65 3.16 -11.45
N TYR A 53 -6.20 2.60 -10.37
CA TYR A 53 -6.32 1.16 -10.21
C TYR A 53 -7.77 0.75 -10.10
N SER A 54 -8.05 -0.50 -10.48
CA SER A 54 -9.40 -1.04 -10.32
C SER A 54 -9.79 -1.10 -8.85
N LYS A 55 -8.85 -1.51 -8.01
CA LYS A 55 -9.06 -1.57 -6.56
C LYS A 55 -7.78 -1.14 -5.87
N TRP A 56 -7.93 -0.45 -4.75
CA TRP A 56 -6.77 0.02 -3.98
C TRP A 56 -7.15 -0.01 -2.51
N TYR A 57 -6.40 -0.79 -1.74
CA TYR A 57 -6.69 -0.99 -0.31
C TYR A 57 -5.49 -0.63 0.54
N ILE A 58 -5.79 -0.19 1.77
CA ILE A 58 -4.78 -0.06 2.81
C ILE A 58 -4.77 -1.37 3.57
N ILE A 59 -3.58 -1.89 3.82
CA ILE A 59 -3.41 -3.11 4.60
C ILE A 59 -3.27 -2.74 6.06
N TYR A 60 -4.15 -3.29 6.89
CA TYR A 60 -4.08 -3.12 8.33
C TYR A 60 -3.60 -4.42 8.96
N PHE A 61 -2.75 -4.29 9.96
CA PHE A 61 -2.32 -5.41 10.78
C PHE A 61 -2.73 -5.04 12.20
N GLY A 62 -3.83 -5.60 12.68
CA GLY A 62 -4.48 -5.10 13.86
C GLY A 62 -5.03 -3.72 13.58
N ARG A 63 -4.57 -2.74 14.31
CA ARG A 63 -5.02 -1.35 14.14
C ARG A 63 -4.01 -0.48 13.42
N ARG A 64 -2.93 -1.07 12.92
CA ARG A 64 -1.88 -0.31 12.28
C ARG A 64 -1.96 -0.42 10.78
N LYS A 65 -1.72 0.69 10.10
CA LYS A 65 -1.56 0.68 8.65
C LYS A 65 -0.15 0.20 8.35
N VAL A 66 -0.02 -0.90 7.64
CA VAL A 66 1.29 -1.49 7.38
C VAL A 66 1.69 -1.50 5.92
N GLY A 67 0.77 -1.16 5.02
CA GLY A 67 1.10 -1.14 3.61
C GLY A 67 -0.13 -0.89 2.76
N SER A 68 0.00 -1.17 1.47
CA SER A 68 -1.12 -1.04 0.55
C SER A 68 -1.06 -2.15 -0.48
N VAL A 69 -2.21 -2.45 -1.08
CA VAL A 69 -2.31 -3.40 -2.17
C VAL A 69 -3.27 -2.83 -3.20
N TYR A 70 -2.92 -2.96 -4.47
CA TYR A 70 -3.81 -2.52 -5.53
C TYR A 70 -3.95 -3.62 -6.58
N ILE A 71 -5.04 -3.54 -7.31
CA ILE A 71 -5.27 -4.39 -8.47
C ILE A 71 -5.41 -3.44 -9.66
N SER A 72 -4.52 -3.57 -10.63
CA SER A 72 -4.51 -2.68 -11.78
C SER A 72 -5.67 -3.01 -12.71
N LYS A 73 -5.87 -2.14 -13.70
CA LYS A 73 -6.91 -2.36 -14.69
C LYS A 73 -6.60 -3.56 -15.58
N GLN A 74 -5.35 -4.03 -15.57
CA GLN A 74 -4.94 -5.22 -16.30
C GLN A 74 -4.91 -6.45 -15.38
N ASN A 75 -5.48 -6.34 -14.20
CA ASN A 75 -5.55 -7.42 -13.20
C ASN A 75 -4.20 -7.82 -12.63
N GLU A 76 -3.27 -6.89 -12.59
CA GLU A 76 -1.97 -7.10 -11.95
C GLU A 76 -2.07 -6.65 -10.49
N ILE A 77 -1.47 -7.43 -9.61
CA ILE A 77 -1.50 -7.14 -8.17
C ILE A 77 -0.19 -6.51 -7.76
N GLY A 78 -0.27 -5.34 -7.10
CA GLY A 78 0.91 -4.70 -6.52
C GLY A 78 0.75 -4.60 -5.02
N ILE A 79 1.73 -5.12 -4.27
CA ILE A 79 1.70 -5.09 -2.82
C ILE A 79 2.93 -4.38 -2.31
N PHE A 80 2.74 -3.44 -1.39
CA PHE A 80 3.85 -2.81 -0.72
C PHE A 80 3.63 -2.87 0.79
N ILE A 81 4.59 -3.41 1.51
CA ILE A 81 4.56 -3.50 2.97
C ILE A 81 5.68 -2.60 3.50
N LYS A 82 5.38 -1.81 4.52
CA LYS A 82 6.41 -0.98 5.12
C LYS A 82 7.55 -1.86 5.63
N LYS A 83 8.76 -1.36 5.46
CA LYS A 83 9.97 -2.12 5.75
C LYS A 83 9.98 -2.76 7.13
N LYS A 84 9.52 -2.06 8.13
CA LYS A 84 9.56 -2.59 9.50
C LYS A 84 8.58 -3.73 9.74
N PHE A 85 7.70 -4.02 8.80
CA PHE A 85 6.73 -5.10 8.93
C PHE A 85 7.01 -6.25 7.97
N LEU A 86 8.10 -6.20 7.22
CA LEU A 86 8.36 -7.18 6.15
C LEU A 86 8.53 -8.61 6.63
N LYS A 87 8.97 -8.81 7.86
CA LYS A 87 9.29 -10.15 8.34
C LYS A 87 8.11 -10.89 8.96
N ASN A 88 6.91 -10.35 8.84
CA ASN A 88 5.74 -10.93 9.49
C ASN A 88 4.85 -11.75 8.56
N GLY A 89 5.31 -12.02 7.34
CA GLY A 89 4.53 -12.79 6.38
C GLY A 89 3.25 -12.13 5.93
N ILE A 90 3.16 -10.81 6.10
CA ILE A 90 1.94 -10.07 5.80
C ILE A 90 1.63 -10.11 4.31
N GLY A 91 2.66 -9.94 3.46
CA GLY A 91 2.44 -9.94 2.01
C GLY A 91 1.82 -11.23 1.52
N THR A 92 2.29 -12.36 2.03
CA THR A 92 1.74 -13.66 1.67
C THR A 92 0.28 -13.79 2.09
N LYS A 93 -0.04 -13.33 3.30
CA LYS A 93 -1.42 -13.39 3.80
C LYS A 93 -2.34 -12.48 3.00
N VAL A 94 -1.87 -11.31 2.63
CA VAL A 94 -2.65 -10.38 1.82
C VAL A 94 -2.93 -11.00 0.45
N LEU A 95 -1.93 -11.58 -0.18
CA LEU A 95 -2.11 -12.20 -1.47
C LEU A 95 -3.15 -13.31 -1.41
N LYS A 96 -3.12 -14.08 -0.34
CA LYS A 96 -4.10 -15.14 -0.14
C LYS A 96 -5.51 -14.57 -0.04
N ILE A 97 -5.70 -13.50 0.69
CA ILE A 97 -7.01 -12.86 0.81
C ILE A 97 -7.50 -12.36 -0.55
N ILE A 98 -6.62 -11.75 -1.31
CA ILE A 98 -6.99 -11.19 -2.61
C ILE A 98 -7.38 -12.30 -3.60
N LEU A 99 -6.69 -13.42 -3.56
CA LEU A 99 -6.94 -14.51 -4.52
C LEU A 99 -8.12 -15.39 -4.14
N GLU A 100 -8.61 -15.27 -2.92
CA GLU A 100 -9.82 -15.96 -2.53
C GLU A 100 -11.03 -15.14 -2.92
#